data_3d9aec2e42c051b438dc51785dc8e929
#
_entry.id   3d9aec2e42c051b438dc51785dc8e929
#
_cell.length_a   1.000
_cell.length_b   1.000
_cell.length_c   1.000
_cell.angle_alpha   90.00
_cell.angle_beta   90.00
_cell.angle_gamma   90.00
#
_symmetry.space_group_name_H-M   'P 1'
#
loop_
_entity.id
_entity.type
_entity.pdbx_description
1 polymer ?
#
loop_
_entity_poly.entity_id
_entity_poly.type
_entity_poly.pdbx_seq_one_letter_code
_entity_poly.pdbx_strand_id
1 'polypeptide(L)'
;PVANLLRADFLTTYSFPSFLENRNLDIESDYLLIIDTDGELTLNTFEESGYTVDIINKPGNVGFPEAVETLIGEPRAVLIRELDTSRLLKISGWNINLGNQNVWKLDLLSFDSNIYLDNVKLKNSEISGTGIIYLGKNLELEELKINGNFDINVSNDLPLVAIGNVEVPASWIDATIGYLNQANTVYKIKVIVEDGSNVRFLEER
;
A
#
# COMPACT_ATOMS: atom_id res chain seq x y z
N PRO A 1 -41.85 1.37 15.83
CA PRO A 1 -40.94 0.42 16.51
C PRO A 1 -39.90 -0.20 15.59
N VAL A 2 -40.13 -0.26 14.26
CA VAL A 2 -39.18 -0.86 13.31
C VAL A 2 -37.95 0.01 13.03
N ALA A 3 -38.06 1.33 13.18
CA ALA A 3 -36.99 2.29 12.91
C ALA A 3 -35.87 2.27 13.96
N ASN A 4 -36.12 1.72 15.17
CA ASN A 4 -35.11 1.65 16.22
C ASN A 4 -34.24 0.35 16.15
N LEU A 5 -34.73 -0.68 15.50
CA LEU A 5 -33.95 -1.94 15.31
C LEU A 5 -32.87 -1.78 14.24
N LEU A 6 -33.10 -0.94 13.23
CA LEU A 6 -32.11 -0.68 12.18
C LEU A 6 -30.96 0.26 12.62
N ARG A 7 -31.12 0.98 13.74
CA ARG A 7 -30.10 1.91 14.24
C ARG A 7 -29.01 1.26 15.10
N ALA A 8 -29.27 0.12 15.69
CA ALA A 8 -28.33 -0.52 16.61
C ALA A 8 -27.24 -1.34 15.90
N ASP A 9 -27.53 -1.89 14.72
CA ASP A 9 -26.61 -2.78 14.02
C ASP A 9 -25.64 -2.04 13.05
N PHE A 10 -25.91 -0.77 12.74
CA PHE A 10 -25.05 0.03 11.85
C PHE A 10 -23.85 0.70 12.57
N LEU A 11 -23.66 0.43 13.85
CA LEU A 11 -22.55 1.01 14.63
C LEU A 11 -21.37 0.07 14.84
N THR A 12 -21.45 -1.15 14.31
CA THR A 12 -20.36 -2.12 14.42
C THR A 12 -19.41 -2.00 13.24
N THR A 13 -18.14 -2.07 13.54
CA THR A 13 -17.09 -2.34 12.55
C THR A 13 -17.45 -3.65 11.87
N TYR A 14 -17.81 -3.60 10.59
CA TYR A 14 -17.98 -4.82 9.81
C TYR A 14 -16.58 -5.26 9.36
N SER A 15 -16.00 -6.23 10.06
CA SER A 15 -14.99 -7.06 9.44
C SER A 15 -15.73 -7.99 8.48
N PHE A 16 -15.55 -7.81 7.19
CA PHE A 16 -15.89 -8.87 6.26
C PHE A 16 -14.93 -10.03 6.53
N PRO A 17 -15.42 -11.27 6.58
CA PRO A 17 -14.53 -12.41 6.65
C PRO A 17 -13.50 -12.25 5.55
N SER A 18 -12.23 -12.48 5.87
CA SER A 18 -11.12 -12.41 4.93
C SER A 18 -11.58 -13.01 3.60
N PHE A 19 -11.51 -12.25 2.52
CA PHE A 19 -11.95 -12.71 1.19
C PHE A 19 -11.19 -13.94 0.73
N LEU A 20 -10.18 -14.36 1.51
CA LEU A 20 -9.32 -15.49 1.24
C LEU A 20 -8.96 -16.26 2.51
N GLU A 21 -9.95 -16.74 3.23
CA GLU A 21 -9.66 -17.89 4.08
C GLU A 21 -9.21 -19.05 3.18
N ASN A 22 -7.89 -19.34 3.20
CA ASN A 22 -7.29 -20.53 2.60
C ASN A 22 -7.36 -20.70 1.07
N ARG A 23 -7.29 -19.68 0.27
CA ARG A 23 -6.76 -19.87 -1.07
C ARG A 23 -5.24 -19.88 -0.97
N ASN A 24 -4.66 -21.05 -1.09
CA ASN A 24 -3.25 -21.21 -1.39
C ASN A 24 -2.98 -20.46 -2.71
N LEU A 25 -2.60 -19.18 -2.59
CA LEU A 25 -2.00 -18.51 -3.71
C LEU A 25 -0.68 -19.23 -3.98
N ASP A 26 -0.47 -19.59 -5.22
CA ASP A 26 0.74 -20.29 -5.63
C ASP A 26 1.96 -19.43 -5.30
N ILE A 27 2.80 -19.90 -4.38
CA ILE A 27 3.98 -19.18 -3.88
C ILE A 27 4.98 -18.86 -5.01
N GLU A 28 4.97 -19.64 -6.09
CA GLU A 28 5.87 -19.47 -7.22
C GLU A 28 5.35 -18.42 -8.24
N SER A 29 4.15 -17.89 -8.06
CA SER A 29 3.56 -16.94 -9.00
C SER A 29 3.69 -15.51 -8.55
N ASP A 30 3.88 -14.61 -9.52
CA ASP A 30 3.84 -13.16 -9.31
C ASP A 30 2.41 -12.66 -9.39
N TYR A 31 2.08 -11.73 -8.51
CA TYR A 31 0.75 -11.14 -8.45
C TYR A 31 0.80 -9.63 -8.66
N LEU A 32 0.02 -9.14 -9.62
CA LEU A 32 -0.29 -7.72 -9.73
C LEU A 32 -1.42 -7.40 -8.75
N LEU A 33 -1.15 -6.57 -7.76
CA LEU A 33 -2.14 -6.07 -6.83
C LEU A 33 -2.51 -4.64 -7.21
N ILE A 34 -3.76 -4.45 -7.61
CA ILE A 34 -4.33 -3.15 -7.92
C ILE A 34 -5.22 -2.75 -6.76
N ILE A 35 -4.91 -1.62 -6.13
CA ILE A 35 -5.71 -1.04 -5.04
C ILE A 35 -6.16 0.35 -5.48
N ASP A 36 -7.47 0.53 -5.54
CA ASP A 36 -8.11 1.81 -5.85
C ASP A 36 -9.14 2.12 -4.76
N THR A 37 -8.76 2.96 -3.80
CA THR A 37 -9.56 3.20 -2.61
C THR A 37 -9.71 4.69 -2.30
N ASP A 38 -10.95 5.08 -2.02
CA ASP A 38 -11.28 6.35 -1.34
C ASP A 38 -11.38 6.07 0.16
N GLY A 39 -10.64 6.73 0.99
CA GLY A 39 -10.66 6.58 2.44
C GLY A 39 -9.29 6.21 2.99
N GLU A 40 -9.20 6.16 4.31
CA GLU A 40 -7.94 5.86 4.98
C GLU A 40 -7.50 4.42 4.66
N LEU A 41 -6.32 4.26 4.07
CA LEU A 41 -5.74 2.96 3.79
C LEU A 41 -4.58 2.66 4.74
N THR A 42 -4.64 1.49 5.37
CA THR A 42 -3.48 0.88 6.03
C THR A 42 -3.08 -0.38 5.28
N LEU A 43 -1.86 -0.41 4.76
CA LEU A 43 -1.27 -1.56 4.09
C LEU A 43 -0.14 -2.13 4.95
N ASN A 44 -0.25 -3.39 5.34
CA ASN A 44 0.74 -4.12 6.13
C ASN A 44 1.14 -5.43 5.46
N THR A 45 2.03 -6.17 6.12
CA THR A 45 2.48 -7.51 5.72
C THR A 45 2.28 -8.54 6.82
N PHE A 46 2.16 -9.83 6.46
CA PHE A 46 2.06 -10.95 7.40
C PHE A 46 2.82 -12.18 6.88
N GLU A 47 3.11 -13.13 7.78
CA GLU A 47 4.01 -14.27 7.53
C GLU A 47 3.33 -15.48 6.87
N GLU A 48 2.48 -15.26 5.87
CA GLU A 48 1.79 -16.32 5.13
C GLU A 48 1.74 -15.99 3.64
N SER A 49 1.05 -16.81 2.85
CA SER A 49 0.72 -16.52 1.45
C SER A 49 -0.65 -15.86 1.34
N GLY A 50 -0.89 -15.07 0.29
CA GLY A 50 -2.18 -14.46 0.03
C GLY A 50 -2.31 -13.04 0.55
N TYR A 51 -3.54 -12.61 0.77
CA TYR A 51 -3.86 -11.27 1.28
C TYR A 51 -5.12 -11.29 2.15
N THR A 52 -5.29 -10.29 3.00
CA THR A 52 -6.53 -10.05 3.74
C THR A 52 -7.02 -8.64 3.50
N VAL A 53 -8.33 -8.46 3.53
CA VAL A 53 -8.98 -7.15 3.42
C VAL A 53 -10.00 -7.01 4.53
N ASP A 54 -9.78 -6.06 5.42
CA ASP A 54 -10.74 -5.62 6.41
C ASP A 54 -11.18 -4.19 6.11
N ILE A 55 -12.45 -3.88 6.30
CA ILE A 55 -12.97 -2.54 6.09
C ILE A 55 -13.51 -1.91 7.35
N ILE A 56 -13.39 -0.60 7.42
CA ILE A 56 -13.94 0.20 8.50
C ILE A 56 -15.07 1.06 7.95
N ASN A 57 -16.29 0.86 8.45
CA ASN A 57 -17.43 1.69 8.12
C ASN A 57 -17.76 2.61 9.29
N LYS A 58 -18.07 3.87 9.00
CA LYS A 58 -18.60 4.83 9.99
C LYS A 58 -20.13 4.81 10.00
N PRO A 59 -20.78 5.16 11.12
CA PRO A 59 -22.22 5.22 11.20
C PRO A 59 -22.82 6.09 10.09
N GLY A 60 -23.75 5.52 9.33
CA GLY A 60 -24.42 6.21 8.23
C GLY A 60 -23.65 6.24 6.90
N ASN A 61 -22.46 5.63 6.86
CA ASN A 61 -21.64 5.56 5.66
C ASN A 61 -21.13 4.13 5.51
N VAL A 62 -21.85 3.30 4.79
CA VAL A 62 -21.57 1.86 4.61
C VAL A 62 -21.24 1.59 3.15
N GLY A 63 -19.96 1.48 2.84
CA GLY A 63 -19.49 1.07 1.52
C GLY A 63 -19.37 -0.45 1.39
N PHE A 64 -19.24 -0.92 0.18
CA PHE A 64 -19.08 -2.33 -0.13
C PHE A 64 -17.74 -2.57 -0.84
N PRO A 65 -16.86 -3.42 -0.28
CA PRO A 65 -15.61 -3.77 -0.93
C PRO A 65 -15.86 -4.76 -2.07
N GLU A 66 -15.03 -4.67 -3.08
CA GLU A 66 -14.91 -5.67 -4.12
C GLU A 66 -13.45 -6.14 -4.19
N ALA A 67 -13.24 -7.45 -4.14
CA ALA A 67 -11.97 -8.07 -4.45
C ALA A 67 -12.17 -9.06 -5.58
N VAL A 68 -11.51 -8.80 -6.72
CA VAL A 68 -11.62 -9.63 -7.94
C VAL A 68 -10.26 -10.22 -8.24
N GLU A 69 -10.22 -11.55 -8.33
CA GLU A 69 -9.01 -12.27 -8.71
C GLU A 69 -9.12 -12.72 -10.17
N THR A 70 -8.09 -12.38 -10.94
CA THR A 70 -7.89 -12.92 -12.28
C THR A 70 -6.72 -13.89 -12.23
N LEU A 71 -7.02 -15.17 -12.12
CA LEU A 71 -6.04 -16.24 -11.98
C LEU A 71 -5.66 -16.89 -13.33
N ILE A 72 -6.24 -16.42 -14.43
CA ILE A 72 -5.99 -16.94 -15.78
C ILE A 72 -5.14 -15.90 -16.53
N GLY A 73 -3.99 -16.33 -16.98
CA GLY A 73 -3.04 -15.46 -17.67
C GLY A 73 -1.86 -15.02 -16.78
N GLU A 74 -0.92 -14.30 -17.38
CA GLU A 74 0.20 -13.67 -16.65
C GLU A 74 0.25 -12.19 -16.98
N PRO A 75 0.38 -11.30 -15.97
CA PRO A 75 0.43 -11.62 -14.55
C PRO A 75 -0.95 -11.97 -14.00
N ARG A 76 -1.00 -12.84 -12.98
CA ARG A 76 -2.20 -13.01 -12.15
C ARG A 76 -2.47 -11.70 -11.42
N ALA A 77 -3.72 -11.27 -11.36
CA ALA A 77 -4.06 -9.99 -10.79
C ALA A 77 -5.11 -10.10 -9.69
N VAL A 78 -4.96 -9.25 -8.67
CA VAL A 78 -5.93 -9.02 -7.61
C VAL A 78 -6.32 -7.55 -7.66
N LEU A 79 -7.59 -7.25 -7.88
CA LEU A 79 -8.14 -5.91 -7.85
C LEU A 79 -8.93 -5.72 -6.55
N ILE A 80 -8.55 -4.75 -5.75
CA ILE A 80 -9.27 -4.34 -4.53
C ILE A 80 -9.77 -2.91 -4.73
N ARG A 81 -11.08 -2.73 -4.65
CA ARG A 81 -11.69 -1.42 -4.80
C ARG A 81 -13.02 -1.32 -4.05
N GLU A 82 -13.55 -0.12 -3.93
CA GLU A 82 -14.91 0.09 -3.51
C GLU A 82 -15.88 -0.13 -4.68
N LEU A 83 -16.95 -0.89 -4.42
CA LEU A 83 -18.02 -1.03 -5.41
C LEU A 83 -18.80 0.29 -5.47
N ASP A 84 -18.79 0.95 -6.61
CA ASP A 84 -19.50 2.23 -6.81
C ASP A 84 -21.01 2.02 -6.88
N THR A 85 -21.63 1.91 -5.72
CA THR A 85 -23.08 1.69 -5.60
C THR A 85 -23.86 2.98 -5.35
N SER A 86 -23.27 3.98 -4.72
CA SER A 86 -23.81 5.34 -4.61
C SER A 86 -22.77 6.28 -3.98
N ARG A 87 -22.88 7.58 -4.28
CA ARG A 87 -22.03 8.63 -3.66
C ARG A 87 -22.25 8.78 -2.14
N LEU A 88 -23.26 8.13 -1.58
CA LEU A 88 -23.63 8.24 -0.16
C LEU A 88 -23.11 7.07 0.69
N LEU A 89 -22.66 6.00 0.06
CA LEU A 89 -22.21 4.78 0.73
C LEU A 89 -20.73 4.58 0.40
N LYS A 90 -19.84 4.99 1.32
CA LYS A 90 -18.39 4.87 1.14
C LYS A 90 -17.75 4.14 2.30
N ILE A 91 -16.74 3.35 1.99
CA ILE A 91 -15.85 2.76 2.97
C ILE A 91 -15.03 3.88 3.61
N SER A 92 -14.97 3.90 4.93
CA SER A 92 -14.24 4.95 5.65
C SER A 92 -12.77 4.62 5.86
N GLY A 93 -12.44 3.34 5.86
CA GLY A 93 -11.07 2.90 6.01
C GLY A 93 -10.87 1.46 5.52
N TRP A 94 -9.66 1.18 5.09
CA TRP A 94 -9.20 -0.10 4.56
C TRP A 94 -8.00 -0.57 5.37
N ASN A 95 -8.01 -1.84 5.74
CA ASN A 95 -6.85 -2.50 6.33
C ASN A 95 -6.52 -3.73 5.47
N ILE A 96 -5.47 -3.60 4.68
CA ILE A 96 -5.03 -4.63 3.73
C ILE A 96 -3.71 -5.20 4.22
N ASN A 97 -3.61 -6.52 4.29
CA ASN A 97 -2.37 -7.19 4.64
C ASN A 97 -1.94 -8.11 3.50
N LEU A 98 -0.64 -8.08 3.17
CA LEU A 98 -0.02 -8.88 2.11
C LEU A 98 0.84 -9.99 2.70
N GLY A 99 0.69 -11.19 2.18
CA GLY A 99 1.53 -12.31 2.55
C GLY A 99 2.96 -12.14 2.01
N ASN A 100 3.95 -12.34 2.88
CA ASN A 100 5.37 -12.19 2.53
C ASN A 100 5.96 -13.38 1.75
N GLN A 101 5.20 -14.47 1.61
CA GLN A 101 5.59 -15.63 0.82
C GLN A 101 5.33 -15.43 -0.69
N ASN A 102 4.53 -14.44 -1.05
CA ASN A 102 4.26 -14.10 -2.45
C ASN A 102 5.17 -12.97 -2.92
N VAL A 103 5.35 -12.89 -4.24
CA VAL A 103 5.97 -11.74 -4.89
C VAL A 103 4.87 -10.88 -5.49
N TRP A 104 4.83 -9.62 -5.07
CA TRP A 104 3.79 -8.67 -5.47
C TRP A 104 4.34 -7.60 -6.41
N LYS A 105 3.53 -7.14 -7.32
CA LYS A 105 3.70 -5.85 -8.00
C LYS A 105 2.53 -4.97 -7.58
N LEU A 106 2.79 -3.84 -6.92
CA LEU A 106 1.76 -2.92 -6.48
C LEU A 106 1.46 -1.89 -7.58
N ASP A 107 0.18 -1.67 -7.82
CA ASP A 107 -0.38 -0.52 -8.52
C ASP A 107 -1.45 0.06 -7.58
N LEU A 108 -1.05 1.07 -6.81
CA LEU A 108 -1.84 1.56 -5.68
C LEU A 108 -2.21 3.02 -5.91
N LEU A 109 -3.51 3.30 -5.85
CA LEU A 109 -4.07 4.65 -5.77
C LEU A 109 -4.86 4.76 -4.46
N SER A 110 -4.43 5.64 -3.57
CA SER A 110 -5.13 5.90 -2.31
C SER A 110 -4.85 7.29 -1.79
N PHE A 111 -5.85 7.88 -1.13
CA PHE A 111 -5.73 9.15 -0.45
C PHE A 111 -5.78 8.94 1.06
N ASP A 112 -4.89 9.61 1.80
CA ASP A 112 -4.75 9.48 3.25
C ASP A 112 -4.32 8.07 3.69
N SER A 113 -3.21 7.59 3.12
CA SER A 113 -2.73 6.22 3.33
C SER A 113 -1.57 6.12 4.33
N ASN A 114 -1.52 5.00 5.05
CA ASN A 114 -0.38 4.54 5.84
C ASN A 114 0.09 3.19 5.27
N ILE A 115 1.24 3.20 4.59
CA ILE A 115 1.74 2.05 3.85
C ILE A 115 3.02 1.55 4.50
N TYR A 116 3.01 0.33 5.04
CA TYR A 116 4.14 -0.29 5.71
C TYR A 116 4.72 -1.39 4.83
N LEU A 117 5.86 -1.12 4.24
CA LEU A 117 6.59 -2.05 3.37
C LEU A 117 7.83 -2.56 4.10
N ASP A 118 7.66 -3.55 4.94
CA ASP A 118 8.75 -4.31 5.54
C ASP A 118 8.47 -5.81 5.40
N ASN A 119 9.51 -6.61 5.27
CA ASN A 119 9.41 -8.07 5.12
C ASN A 119 8.46 -8.50 3.99
N VAL A 120 8.54 -7.82 2.84
CA VAL A 120 7.72 -8.11 1.65
C VAL A 120 8.61 -8.11 0.41
N LYS A 121 8.26 -8.96 -0.56
CA LYS A 121 8.91 -9.04 -1.85
C LYS A 121 8.06 -8.34 -2.90
N LEU A 122 8.58 -7.24 -3.42
CA LEU A 122 7.92 -6.45 -4.44
C LEU A 122 8.71 -6.47 -5.74
N LYS A 123 8.02 -6.57 -6.84
CA LYS A 123 8.54 -6.15 -8.15
C LYS A 123 8.36 -4.64 -8.31
N ASN A 124 8.88 -4.08 -9.40
CA ASN A 124 8.71 -2.67 -9.74
C ASN A 124 7.25 -2.24 -9.55
N SER A 125 7.04 -1.35 -8.60
CA SER A 125 5.72 -0.99 -8.08
C SER A 125 5.48 0.51 -8.21
N GLU A 126 4.21 0.90 -8.21
CA GLU A 126 3.77 2.29 -8.27
C GLU A 126 2.79 2.60 -7.14
N ILE A 127 2.98 3.74 -6.49
CA ILE A 127 2.10 4.25 -5.44
C ILE A 127 1.72 5.68 -5.80
N SER A 128 0.42 5.91 -5.92
CA SER A 128 -0.15 7.21 -6.26
C SER A 128 -1.10 7.72 -5.17
N GLY A 129 -1.16 9.04 -4.98
CA GLY A 129 -2.08 9.69 -4.05
C GLY A 129 -1.42 10.47 -2.94
N THR A 130 -1.83 10.23 -1.67
CA THR A 130 -1.29 10.98 -0.51
C THR A 130 -1.15 10.09 0.72
N GLY A 131 -0.19 10.40 1.59
CA GLY A 131 -0.05 9.67 2.85
C GLY A 131 1.37 9.53 3.38
N ILE A 132 1.57 8.48 4.15
CA ILE A 132 2.85 8.12 4.74
C ILE A 132 3.26 6.73 4.27
N ILE A 133 4.51 6.61 3.81
CA ILE A 133 5.09 5.33 3.42
C ILE A 133 6.25 5.01 4.37
N TYR A 134 6.29 3.79 4.88
CA TYR A 134 7.36 3.26 5.71
C TYR A 134 8.11 2.18 4.94
N LEU A 135 9.39 2.44 4.65
CA LEU A 135 10.27 1.48 3.97
C LEU A 135 11.19 0.82 5.00
N GLY A 136 10.87 -0.42 5.33
CA GLY A 136 11.61 -1.20 6.33
C GLY A 136 12.86 -1.88 5.76
N LYS A 137 13.75 -2.32 6.63
CA LYS A 137 15.07 -2.90 6.28
C LYS A 137 15.00 -4.22 5.49
N ASN A 138 13.91 -4.97 5.66
CA ASN A 138 13.72 -6.27 5.02
C ASN A 138 12.89 -6.18 3.72
N LEU A 139 12.71 -4.98 3.18
CA LEU A 139 12.04 -4.78 1.91
C LEU A 139 12.92 -5.29 0.75
N GLU A 140 12.37 -6.19 -0.05
CA GLU A 140 12.96 -6.64 -1.31
C GLU A 140 12.24 -5.95 -2.47
N LEU A 141 12.89 -4.96 -3.07
CA LEU A 141 12.32 -4.17 -4.17
C LEU A 141 13.46 -3.51 -4.95
N GLU A 142 13.37 -3.47 -6.29
CA GLU A 142 14.35 -2.75 -7.11
C GLU A 142 13.95 -1.30 -7.38
N GLU A 143 12.70 -1.08 -7.79
CA GLU A 143 12.21 0.24 -8.18
C GLU A 143 10.81 0.51 -7.63
N LEU A 144 10.64 1.68 -6.99
CA LEU A 144 9.38 2.21 -6.53
C LEU A 144 9.11 3.57 -7.19
N LYS A 145 8.01 3.68 -7.91
CA LYS A 145 7.53 4.97 -8.43
C LYS A 145 6.54 5.59 -7.48
N ILE A 146 6.68 6.89 -7.25
CA ILE A 146 5.79 7.67 -6.39
C ILE A 146 5.22 8.83 -7.18
N ASN A 147 3.88 8.93 -7.13
CA ASN A 147 3.14 10.01 -7.76
C ASN A 147 2.16 10.64 -6.76
N GLY A 148 2.44 11.84 -6.30
CA GLY A 148 1.56 12.56 -5.36
C GLY A 148 2.30 13.16 -4.16
N ASN A 149 1.62 13.23 -3.00
CA ASN A 149 2.14 13.91 -1.82
C ASN A 149 2.39 12.89 -0.70
N PHE A 150 3.63 12.58 -0.42
CA PHE A 150 3.99 11.56 0.56
C PHE A 150 5.12 12.00 1.49
N ASP A 151 4.97 11.62 2.77
CA ASP A 151 6.09 11.53 3.70
C ASP A 151 6.63 10.09 3.69
N ILE A 152 7.91 9.91 3.36
CA ILE A 152 8.53 8.58 3.26
C ILE A 152 9.53 8.40 4.41
N ASN A 153 9.17 7.55 5.35
CA ASN A 153 10.06 7.15 6.44
C ASN A 153 10.93 5.96 5.98
N VAL A 154 12.24 6.11 6.11
CA VAL A 154 13.19 5.12 5.63
C VAL A 154 13.97 4.54 6.80
N SER A 155 14.02 3.22 6.90
CA SER A 155 14.89 2.55 7.85
C SER A 155 16.37 2.88 7.57
N ASN A 156 17.13 3.18 8.62
CA ASN A 156 18.55 3.49 8.53
C ASN A 156 19.38 2.35 7.92
N ASP A 157 18.88 1.12 7.99
CA ASP A 157 19.54 -0.08 7.45
C ASP A 157 19.17 -0.39 6.02
N LEU A 158 18.31 0.42 5.37
CA LEU A 158 17.87 0.22 3.99
C LEU A 158 18.58 1.20 3.05
N PRO A 159 19.61 0.78 2.30
CA PRO A 159 20.29 1.65 1.34
C PRO A 159 19.42 1.92 0.12
N LEU A 160 19.12 3.20 -0.13
CA LEU A 160 18.32 3.61 -1.30
C LEU A 160 18.86 4.86 -1.99
N VAL A 161 18.41 5.08 -3.22
CA VAL A 161 18.57 6.32 -3.96
C VAL A 161 17.20 6.91 -4.27
N ALA A 162 17.00 8.21 -3.98
CA ALA A 162 15.83 8.98 -4.34
C ALA A 162 16.13 9.85 -5.57
N ILE A 163 15.26 9.78 -6.57
CA ILE A 163 15.41 10.48 -7.86
C ILE A 163 14.16 11.32 -8.11
N GLY A 164 14.34 12.54 -8.53
CA GLY A 164 13.27 13.49 -8.82
C GLY A 164 13.34 14.73 -7.93
N ASN A 165 12.26 15.49 -7.90
CA ASN A 165 12.14 16.68 -7.05
C ASN A 165 11.67 16.26 -5.65
N VAL A 166 12.62 16.11 -4.71
CA VAL A 166 12.37 15.57 -3.39
C VAL A 166 12.99 16.44 -2.30
N GLU A 167 12.36 16.45 -1.13
CA GLU A 167 12.94 16.98 0.10
C GLU A 167 13.59 15.83 0.87
N VAL A 168 14.87 15.94 1.19
CA VAL A 168 15.65 14.89 1.87
C VAL A 168 16.31 15.42 3.15
N PRO A 169 16.62 14.56 4.15
CA PRO A 169 17.42 14.92 5.30
C PRO A 169 18.79 15.47 4.91
N ALA A 170 19.32 16.40 5.70
CA ALA A 170 20.63 17.03 5.46
C ALA A 170 21.82 16.04 5.52
N SER A 171 21.61 14.86 6.10
CA SER A 171 22.56 13.73 6.15
C SER A 171 22.73 13.00 4.82
N TRP A 172 21.76 13.14 3.90
CA TRP A 172 21.80 12.45 2.60
C TRP A 172 22.80 13.11 1.64
N ILE A 173 23.33 12.31 0.73
CA ILE A 173 24.39 12.73 -0.18
C ILE A 173 23.76 13.03 -1.55
N ASP A 174 23.97 14.26 -2.03
CA ASP A 174 23.65 14.63 -3.41
C ASP A 174 24.69 14.00 -4.37
N ALA A 175 24.23 13.07 -5.18
CA ALA A 175 25.02 12.36 -6.15
C ALA A 175 24.46 12.57 -7.58
N THR A 176 25.26 12.28 -8.61
CA THR A 176 24.86 12.44 -10.01
C THR A 176 23.56 11.69 -10.39
N ILE A 177 23.25 10.62 -9.67
CA ILE A 177 22.07 9.76 -9.92
C ILE A 177 20.86 10.14 -9.05
N GLY A 178 21.01 11.06 -8.08
CA GLY A 178 19.99 11.40 -7.09
C GLY A 178 20.54 11.46 -5.66
N TYR A 179 19.67 11.45 -4.67
CA TYR A 179 20.04 11.55 -3.26
C TYR A 179 20.19 10.16 -2.64
N LEU A 180 21.38 9.89 -2.07
CA LEU A 180 21.69 8.62 -1.39
C LEU A 180 21.55 8.80 0.13
N ASN A 181 20.83 7.89 0.78
CA ASN A 181 20.70 7.92 2.25
C ASN A 181 21.93 7.35 2.98
N GLN A 182 22.78 6.61 2.29
CA GLN A 182 24.00 6.02 2.86
C GLN A 182 25.22 6.28 1.98
N ALA A 183 26.31 6.73 2.60
CA ALA A 183 27.60 6.91 1.92
C ALA A 183 28.26 5.57 1.58
N ASN A 184 28.91 5.52 0.42
CA ASN A 184 29.77 4.38 0.00
C ASN A 184 29.06 3.00 -0.04
N THR A 185 27.75 2.98 -0.10
CA THR A 185 26.97 1.75 -0.15
C THR A 185 26.31 1.62 -1.53
N VAL A 186 26.27 0.42 -2.08
CA VAL A 186 25.46 0.15 -3.27
C VAL A 186 23.99 0.20 -2.83
N TYR A 187 23.20 1.10 -3.40
CA TYR A 187 21.78 1.15 -3.09
C TYR A 187 21.07 -0.14 -3.56
N LYS A 188 20.09 -0.58 -2.77
CA LYS A 188 19.25 -1.73 -3.09
C LYS A 188 17.96 -1.31 -3.78
N ILE A 189 17.45 -0.14 -3.42
CA ILE A 189 16.16 0.37 -3.87
C ILE A 189 16.35 1.71 -4.57
N LYS A 190 15.67 1.87 -5.68
CA LYS A 190 15.55 3.12 -6.42
C LYS A 190 14.13 3.64 -6.25
N VAL A 191 13.98 4.80 -5.62
CA VAL A 191 12.70 5.51 -5.51
C VAL A 191 12.68 6.63 -6.54
N ILE A 192 11.73 6.57 -7.46
CA ILE A 192 11.54 7.59 -8.52
C ILE A 192 10.30 8.39 -8.16
N VAL A 193 10.47 9.68 -7.97
CA VAL A 193 9.39 10.62 -7.73
C VAL A 193 9.03 11.31 -9.04
N GLU A 194 7.77 11.19 -9.45
CA GLU A 194 7.30 11.76 -10.70
C GLU A 194 7.14 13.28 -10.63
N ASP A 195 7.25 13.93 -11.78
CA ASP A 195 7.12 15.39 -11.90
C ASP A 195 5.75 15.87 -11.37
N GLY A 196 5.77 16.94 -10.58
CA GLY A 196 4.58 17.49 -9.96
C GLY A 196 4.21 16.89 -8.60
N SER A 197 4.92 15.84 -8.18
CA SER A 197 4.78 15.26 -6.86
C SER A 197 5.50 16.09 -5.78
N ASN A 198 5.02 15.99 -4.54
CA ASN A 198 5.65 16.60 -3.37
C ASN A 198 5.98 15.50 -2.35
N VAL A 199 7.24 15.09 -2.34
CA VAL A 199 7.71 13.97 -1.52
C VAL A 199 8.82 14.41 -0.60
N ARG A 200 8.64 14.08 0.69
CA ARG A 200 9.62 14.34 1.72
C ARG A 200 10.11 13.02 2.35
N PHE A 201 11.41 12.83 2.35
CA PHE A 201 12.04 11.70 3.02
C PHE A 201 12.39 12.05 4.46
N LEU A 202 12.18 11.12 5.36
CA LEU A 202 12.46 11.22 6.79
C LEU A 202 13.29 10.00 7.21
N GLU A 203 14.23 10.21 8.11
CA GLU A 203 14.99 9.12 8.74
C GLU A 203 14.19 8.56 9.92
N GLU A 204 14.17 7.25 10.05
CA GLU A 204 13.65 6.58 11.23
C GLU A 204 14.50 6.97 12.45
N ARG A 205 13.84 7.42 13.51
CA ARG A 205 14.49 7.85 14.76
C ARG A 205 14.67 6.70 15.73
#